data_5989fc31b64db154cb1afa56e6a2ec8b
#
_entry.id   5989fc31b64db154cb1afa56e6a2ec8b
#
_cell.length_a   1.000
_cell.length_b   1.000
_cell.length_c   1.000
_cell.angle_alpha   90.00
_cell.angle_beta   90.00
_cell.angle_gamma   90.00
#
_symmetry.space_group_name_H-M   'P 1'
#
loop_
_entity.id
_entity.type
_entity.pdbx_description
1 polymer ?
#
loop_
_entity_poly.entity_id
_entity_poly.type
_entity_poly.pdbx_seq_one_letter_code
_entity_poly.pdbx_strand_id
1 'polypeptide(L)'
;MNEATIAKKQEEVLAVVNKINGASSTLFVDYLGLTVAEVSELRVKLHAENCEMKVTKNNILRRAVQEIGCTGVEEHLVGPCAYVTAPDEVTAAKLVYEFAKDHDKLSVKAGIVNGAYMTEAQMAALAKLPNKLGMVSMLLSVLQAPIRGLAVALNAVSEQK
;
A
#
# COMPACT_ATOMS: atom_id res chain seq x y z
N MET A 1 1.75 -24.25 -28.73
CA MET A 1 0.92 -23.50 -27.77
C MET A 1 -0.18 -22.82 -28.57
N ASN A 2 -1.43 -22.94 -28.14
CA ASN A 2 -2.57 -22.38 -28.88
C ASN A 2 -2.53 -20.83 -28.84
N GLU A 3 -2.57 -20.17 -29.98
CA GLU A 3 -2.57 -18.68 -30.10
C GLU A 3 -3.66 -18.03 -29.23
N ALA A 4 -4.84 -18.65 -29.15
CA ALA A 4 -5.94 -18.21 -28.30
C ALA A 4 -5.59 -18.20 -26.79
N THR A 5 -4.67 -19.08 -26.34
CA THR A 5 -4.23 -19.12 -24.94
C THR A 5 -3.19 -18.03 -24.65
N ILE A 6 -2.40 -17.65 -25.65
CA ILE A 6 -1.41 -16.57 -25.55
C ILE A 6 -2.15 -15.23 -25.51
N ALA A 7 -3.15 -15.03 -26.38
CA ALA A 7 -3.97 -13.82 -26.42
C ALA A 7 -4.66 -13.56 -25.06
N LYS A 8 -5.31 -14.57 -24.46
CA LYS A 8 -5.93 -14.46 -23.13
C LYS A 8 -4.94 -14.04 -22.04
N LYS A 9 -3.71 -14.57 -22.05
CA LYS A 9 -2.68 -14.20 -21.08
C LYS A 9 -2.19 -12.76 -21.30
N GLN A 10 -2.12 -12.31 -22.53
CA GLN A 10 -1.78 -10.92 -22.85
C GLN A 10 -2.88 -9.96 -22.38
N GLU A 11 -4.16 -10.32 -22.57
CA GLU A 11 -5.28 -9.55 -22.02
C GLU A 11 -5.22 -9.47 -20.49
N GLU A 12 -4.89 -10.58 -19.80
CA GLU A 12 -4.71 -10.58 -18.34
C GLU A 12 -3.55 -9.67 -17.91
N VAL A 13 -2.44 -9.65 -18.63
CA VAL A 13 -1.31 -8.75 -18.35
C VAL A 13 -1.72 -7.30 -18.52
N LEU A 14 -2.36 -6.95 -19.65
CA LEU A 14 -2.83 -5.59 -19.90
C LEU A 14 -3.86 -5.13 -18.86
N ALA A 15 -4.75 -6.02 -18.43
CA ALA A 15 -5.70 -5.70 -17.36
C ALA A 15 -5.00 -5.40 -16.02
N VAL A 16 -3.93 -6.12 -15.70
CA VAL A 16 -3.12 -5.86 -14.49
C VAL A 16 -2.34 -4.56 -14.63
N VAL A 17 -1.71 -4.31 -15.77
CA VAL A 17 -0.98 -3.05 -16.06
C VAL A 17 -1.89 -1.85 -15.91
N ASN A 18 -3.08 -1.90 -16.50
CA ASN A 18 -4.06 -0.81 -16.42
C ASN A 18 -4.49 -0.55 -14.96
N LYS A 19 -4.65 -1.61 -14.15
CA LYS A 19 -4.98 -1.47 -12.73
C LYS A 19 -3.85 -0.87 -11.91
N ILE A 20 -2.61 -1.27 -12.15
CA ILE A 20 -1.44 -0.73 -11.45
C ILE A 20 -1.24 0.75 -11.85
N ASN A 21 -1.37 1.09 -13.11
CA ASN A 21 -1.23 2.47 -13.59
C ASN A 21 -2.39 3.38 -13.13
N GLY A 22 -3.57 2.82 -12.91
CA GLY A 22 -4.73 3.56 -12.37
C GLY A 22 -4.72 3.72 -10.86
N ALA A 23 -3.84 3.01 -10.13
CA ALA A 23 -3.70 3.07 -8.70
C ALA A 23 -2.49 3.92 -8.30
N SER A 24 -2.60 4.70 -7.22
CA SER A 24 -1.46 5.47 -6.67
C SER A 24 -0.47 4.56 -5.94
N SER A 25 -0.95 3.47 -5.36
CA SER A 25 -0.08 2.47 -4.72
C SER A 25 -0.51 1.05 -5.03
N THR A 26 0.48 0.17 -5.18
CA THR A 26 0.31 -1.28 -5.37
C THR A 26 1.25 -2.01 -4.43
N LEU A 27 0.73 -2.86 -3.56
CA LEU A 27 1.51 -3.68 -2.65
C LEU A 27 1.46 -5.15 -3.08
N PHE A 28 2.60 -5.82 -2.93
CA PHE A 28 2.72 -7.26 -3.11
C PHE A 28 2.83 -7.92 -1.74
N VAL A 29 1.85 -8.77 -1.42
CA VAL A 29 1.73 -9.42 -0.11
C VAL A 29 1.77 -10.92 -0.26
N ASP A 30 2.37 -11.58 0.72
CA ASP A 30 2.32 -13.02 0.88
C ASP A 30 1.17 -13.37 1.85
N TYR A 31 0.25 -14.17 1.39
CA TYR A 31 -0.92 -14.60 2.18
C TYR A 31 -0.82 -16.07 2.62
N LEU A 32 0.37 -16.67 2.50
CA LEU A 32 0.57 -18.07 2.83
C LEU A 32 0.28 -18.34 4.32
N GLY A 33 -0.58 -19.31 4.58
CA GLY A 33 -0.92 -19.72 5.95
C GLY A 33 -2.07 -18.96 6.59
N LEU A 34 -2.68 -17.98 5.91
CA LEU A 34 -3.94 -17.38 6.35
C LEU A 34 -5.11 -18.33 6.08
N THR A 35 -6.08 -18.30 6.96
CA THR A 35 -7.36 -19.01 6.77
C THR A 35 -8.26 -18.26 5.79
N VAL A 36 -9.23 -18.93 5.21
CA VAL A 36 -10.20 -18.31 4.28
C VAL A 36 -11.01 -17.20 4.97
N ALA A 37 -11.31 -17.35 6.26
CA ALA A 37 -12.00 -16.33 7.05
C ALA A 37 -11.16 -15.04 7.15
N GLU A 38 -9.89 -15.16 7.54
CA GLU A 38 -8.94 -14.03 7.67
C GLU A 38 -8.74 -13.29 6.34
N VAL A 39 -8.58 -14.03 5.23
CA VAL A 39 -8.47 -13.42 3.89
C VAL A 39 -9.76 -12.69 3.51
N SER A 40 -10.93 -13.22 3.91
CA SER A 40 -12.22 -12.57 3.64
C SER A 40 -12.38 -11.28 4.46
N GLU A 41 -11.98 -11.29 5.73
CA GLU A 41 -11.96 -10.09 6.57
C GLU A 41 -11.03 -9.01 6.01
N LEU A 42 -9.83 -9.40 5.58
CA LEU A 42 -8.89 -8.48 4.94
C LEU A 42 -9.50 -7.85 3.69
N ARG A 43 -10.16 -8.64 2.84
CA ARG A 43 -10.83 -8.13 1.64
C ARG A 43 -11.96 -7.15 1.96
N VAL A 44 -12.74 -7.42 2.99
CA VAL A 44 -13.82 -6.52 3.43
C VAL A 44 -13.24 -5.19 3.93
N LYS A 45 -12.19 -5.23 4.77
CA LYS A 45 -11.50 -4.02 5.26
C LYS A 45 -10.89 -3.21 4.11
N LEU A 46 -10.25 -3.88 3.15
CA LEU A 46 -9.69 -3.22 1.97
C LEU A 46 -10.76 -2.59 1.09
N HIS A 47 -11.86 -3.30 0.86
CA HIS A 47 -12.96 -2.81 0.03
C HIS A 47 -13.66 -1.59 0.63
N ALA A 48 -13.75 -1.50 1.97
CA ALA A 48 -14.31 -0.33 2.67
C ALA A 48 -13.54 0.96 2.36
N GLU A 49 -12.22 0.85 2.10
CA GLU A 49 -11.34 1.98 1.76
C GLU A 49 -11.04 2.06 0.24
N ASN A 50 -11.89 1.47 -0.59
CA ASN A 50 -11.74 1.40 -2.06
C ASN A 50 -10.42 0.77 -2.54
N CYS A 51 -9.83 -0.11 -1.73
CA CYS A 51 -8.67 -0.91 -2.12
C CYS A 51 -9.13 -2.25 -2.68
N GLU A 52 -8.46 -2.74 -3.72
CA GLU A 52 -8.78 -4.03 -4.36
C GLU A 52 -7.64 -5.02 -4.13
N MET A 53 -7.94 -6.21 -3.61
CA MET A 53 -6.99 -7.31 -3.47
C MET A 53 -7.26 -8.39 -4.49
N LYS A 54 -6.29 -8.69 -5.34
CA LYS A 54 -6.34 -9.80 -6.30
C LYS A 54 -5.16 -10.73 -6.19
N VAL A 55 -5.43 -12.00 -6.49
CA VAL A 55 -4.40 -13.05 -6.61
C VAL A 55 -4.26 -13.38 -8.08
N THR A 56 -3.06 -13.27 -8.61
CA THR A 56 -2.72 -13.62 -9.99
C THR A 56 -1.44 -14.45 -10.04
N LYS A 57 -1.22 -15.11 -11.17
CA LYS A 57 -0.01 -15.91 -11.39
C LYS A 57 1.21 -14.99 -11.44
N ASN A 58 2.28 -15.36 -10.74
CA ASN A 58 3.53 -14.56 -10.67
C ASN A 58 4.09 -14.19 -12.03
N ASN A 59 3.99 -15.08 -13.03
CA ASN A 59 4.47 -14.80 -14.39
C ASN A 59 3.71 -13.64 -15.05
N ILE A 60 2.44 -13.43 -14.72
CA ILE A 60 1.63 -12.32 -15.22
C ILE A 60 2.08 -11.03 -14.51
N LEU A 61 2.26 -11.08 -13.18
CA LEU A 61 2.77 -9.95 -12.40
C LEU A 61 4.16 -9.51 -12.85
N ARG A 62 5.09 -10.46 -13.08
CA ARG A 62 6.44 -10.15 -13.58
C ARG A 62 6.39 -9.41 -14.91
N ARG A 63 5.61 -9.90 -15.87
CA ARG A 63 5.46 -9.24 -17.18
C ARG A 63 4.82 -7.86 -17.05
N ALA A 64 3.78 -7.72 -16.22
CA ALA A 64 3.15 -6.43 -15.98
C ALA A 64 4.12 -5.41 -15.36
N VAL A 65 4.94 -5.83 -14.39
CA VAL A 65 5.95 -4.98 -13.77
C VAL A 65 7.07 -4.59 -14.75
N GLN A 66 7.48 -5.52 -15.64
CA GLN A 66 8.43 -5.24 -16.72
C GLN A 66 7.90 -4.21 -17.72
N GLU A 67 6.63 -4.31 -18.11
CA GLU A 67 5.99 -3.33 -19.01
C GLU A 67 5.90 -1.93 -18.38
N ILE A 68 5.74 -1.85 -17.04
CA ILE A 68 5.72 -0.59 -16.30
C ILE A 68 7.15 -0.03 -16.12
N GLY A 69 8.19 -0.86 -16.28
CA GLY A 69 9.59 -0.46 -16.13
C GLY A 69 10.09 -0.38 -14.69
N CYS A 70 9.37 -0.96 -13.73
CA CYS A 70 9.78 -1.02 -12.33
C CYS A 70 10.72 -2.22 -12.10
N THR A 71 12.04 -1.99 -12.16
CA THR A 71 13.05 -3.00 -11.84
C THR A 71 13.18 -3.18 -10.31
N GLY A 72 13.37 -4.43 -9.86
CA GLY A 72 13.59 -4.77 -8.45
C GLY A 72 12.43 -5.50 -7.77
N VAL A 73 11.21 -5.38 -8.28
CA VAL A 73 10.05 -6.13 -7.75
C VAL A 73 10.13 -7.62 -8.12
N GLU A 74 10.75 -7.95 -9.25
CA GLU A 74 10.79 -9.31 -9.81
C GLU A 74 11.41 -10.34 -8.87
N GLU A 75 12.45 -9.95 -8.13
CA GLU A 75 13.14 -10.79 -7.16
C GLU A 75 12.24 -11.19 -6.00
N HIS A 76 11.31 -10.32 -5.62
CA HIS A 76 10.37 -10.54 -4.53
C HIS A 76 9.09 -11.30 -4.94
N LEU A 77 8.83 -11.44 -6.26
CA LEU A 77 7.68 -12.19 -6.78
C LEU A 77 7.94 -13.72 -6.80
N VAL A 78 8.34 -14.28 -5.66
CA VAL A 78 8.57 -15.71 -5.45
C VAL A 78 7.53 -16.23 -4.46
N GLY A 79 6.96 -17.42 -4.73
CA GLY A 79 5.91 -18.02 -3.89
C GLY A 79 4.51 -17.42 -4.14
N PRO A 80 3.54 -17.66 -3.26
CA PRO A 80 2.19 -17.13 -3.41
C PRO A 80 2.21 -15.61 -3.22
N CYS A 81 1.74 -14.88 -4.23
CA CYS A 81 1.68 -13.43 -4.20
C CYS A 81 0.25 -12.96 -4.51
N ALA A 82 -0.27 -12.09 -3.67
CA ALA A 82 -1.42 -11.26 -3.97
C ALA A 82 -0.95 -9.82 -4.18
N TYR A 83 -1.62 -9.08 -5.04
CA TYR A 83 -1.41 -7.65 -5.15
C TYR A 83 -2.62 -6.89 -4.63
N VAL A 84 -2.37 -5.81 -3.93
CA VAL A 84 -3.36 -4.89 -3.38
C VAL A 84 -3.16 -3.55 -4.06
N THR A 85 -4.19 -3.04 -4.72
CA THR A 85 -4.19 -1.72 -5.34
C THR A 85 -5.01 -0.75 -4.53
N ALA A 86 -4.53 0.49 -4.39
CA ALA A 86 -5.25 1.54 -3.69
C ALA A 86 -5.19 2.87 -4.44
N PRO A 87 -6.23 3.70 -4.30
CA PRO A 87 -6.26 5.05 -4.86
C PRO A 87 -5.30 5.99 -4.13
N ASP A 88 -5.01 5.72 -2.85
CA ASP A 88 -4.10 6.51 -2.02
C ASP A 88 -2.75 5.81 -1.81
N GLU A 89 -1.70 6.59 -1.55
CA GLU A 89 -0.34 6.10 -1.37
C GLU A 89 -0.15 5.33 -0.05
N VAL A 90 -0.87 5.71 1.01
CA VAL A 90 -0.66 5.25 2.39
C VAL A 90 -1.72 4.26 2.85
N THR A 91 -2.95 4.36 2.35
CA THR A 91 -4.11 3.62 2.85
C THR A 91 -3.91 2.10 2.76
N ALA A 92 -3.44 1.60 1.60
CA ALA A 92 -3.18 0.16 1.45
C ALA A 92 -2.09 -0.33 2.40
N ALA A 93 -0.98 0.40 2.51
CA ALA A 93 0.11 0.04 3.39
C ALA A 93 -0.36 -0.03 4.84
N LYS A 94 -1.08 0.99 5.31
CA LYS A 94 -1.59 1.06 6.67
C LYS A 94 -2.51 -0.12 7.00
N LEU A 95 -3.51 -0.40 6.16
CA LEU A 95 -4.47 -1.49 6.39
C LEU A 95 -3.79 -2.87 6.41
N VAL A 96 -2.87 -3.10 5.46
CA VAL A 96 -2.14 -4.36 5.39
C VAL A 96 -1.22 -4.55 6.60
N TYR A 97 -0.50 -3.51 7.02
CA TYR A 97 0.36 -3.59 8.21
C TYR A 97 -0.42 -3.62 9.53
N GLU A 98 -1.59 -2.98 9.61
CA GLU A 98 -2.49 -3.13 10.76
C GLU A 98 -2.97 -4.58 10.89
N PHE A 99 -3.40 -5.18 9.78
CA PHE A 99 -3.83 -6.56 9.75
C PHE A 99 -2.67 -7.54 10.02
N ALA A 100 -1.46 -7.24 9.55
CA ALA A 100 -0.27 -8.04 9.80
C ALA A 100 0.15 -8.05 11.29
N LYS A 101 -0.24 -7.06 12.10
CA LYS A 101 -0.01 -7.07 13.55
C LYS A 101 -0.87 -8.10 14.27
N ASP A 102 -2.09 -8.32 13.76
CA ASP A 102 -3.04 -9.30 14.31
C ASP A 102 -2.77 -10.71 13.77
N HIS A 103 -2.10 -10.80 12.61
CA HIS A 103 -1.85 -12.04 11.88
C HIS A 103 -0.40 -12.10 11.39
N ASP A 104 0.49 -12.73 12.16
CA ASP A 104 1.93 -12.87 11.88
C ASP A 104 2.27 -13.57 10.55
N LYS A 105 1.28 -14.22 9.93
CA LYS A 105 1.44 -14.97 8.68
C LYS A 105 1.37 -14.11 7.43
N LEU A 106 0.87 -12.88 7.55
CA LEU A 106 0.82 -11.93 6.43
C LEU A 106 2.13 -11.16 6.37
N SER A 107 2.85 -11.25 5.26
CA SER A 107 4.07 -10.47 5.04
C SER A 107 3.97 -9.61 3.78
N VAL A 108 4.46 -8.39 3.87
CA VAL A 108 4.60 -7.48 2.72
C VAL A 108 5.96 -7.70 2.10
N LYS A 109 6.01 -8.04 0.81
CA LYS A 109 7.27 -8.30 0.09
C LYS A 109 7.85 -7.04 -0.51
N ALA A 110 7.03 -6.29 -1.21
CA ALA A 110 7.44 -5.09 -1.93
C ALA A 110 6.22 -4.23 -2.25
N GLY A 111 6.45 -3.00 -2.69
CA GLY A 111 5.41 -2.12 -3.18
C GLY A 111 5.87 -1.23 -4.30
N ILE A 112 4.91 -0.72 -5.06
CA ILE A 112 5.09 0.33 -6.06
C ILE A 112 4.22 1.49 -5.63
N VAL A 113 4.80 2.65 -5.42
CA VAL A 113 4.08 3.88 -5.07
C VAL A 113 4.46 4.95 -6.09
N ASN A 114 3.47 5.50 -6.77
CA ASN A 114 3.67 6.50 -7.86
C ASN A 114 4.71 6.05 -8.91
N GLY A 115 4.74 4.76 -9.26
CA GLY A 115 5.70 4.20 -10.20
C GLY A 115 7.12 3.98 -9.65
N ALA A 116 7.38 4.28 -8.38
CA ALA A 116 8.65 4.02 -7.73
C ALA A 116 8.59 2.70 -6.94
N TYR A 117 9.62 1.87 -7.10
CA TYR A 117 9.80 0.67 -6.29
C TYR A 117 10.13 1.04 -4.83
N MET A 118 9.48 0.38 -3.90
CA MET A 118 9.73 0.50 -2.47
C MET A 118 9.97 -0.87 -1.84
N THR A 119 11.01 -0.93 -0.99
CA THR A 119 11.33 -2.11 -0.19
C THR A 119 10.37 -2.28 0.98
N GLU A 120 10.35 -3.45 1.59
CA GLU A 120 9.55 -3.75 2.79
C GLU A 120 9.76 -2.71 3.91
N ALA A 121 11.01 -2.33 4.19
CA ALA A 121 11.34 -1.36 5.23
C ALA A 121 10.74 0.04 4.96
N GLN A 122 10.76 0.47 3.70
CA GLN A 122 10.16 1.74 3.27
C GLN A 122 8.62 1.68 3.34
N MET A 123 8.03 0.55 2.98
CA MET A 123 6.58 0.33 3.12
C MET A 123 6.14 0.31 4.58
N ALA A 124 6.95 -0.26 5.48
CA ALA A 124 6.69 -0.22 6.92
C ALA A 124 6.79 1.22 7.48
N ALA A 125 7.66 2.05 6.93
CA ALA A 125 7.72 3.47 7.30
C ALA A 125 6.48 4.24 6.80
N LEU A 126 6.01 3.98 5.56
CA LEU A 126 4.78 4.54 5.02
C LEU A 126 3.54 4.15 5.85
N ALA A 127 3.46 2.91 6.29
CA ALA A 127 2.34 2.43 7.11
C ALA A 127 2.22 3.15 8.46
N LYS A 128 3.30 3.74 8.96
CA LYS A 128 3.29 4.54 10.21
C LYS A 128 2.76 5.96 10.01
N LEU A 129 2.70 6.43 8.76
CA LEU A 129 2.20 7.77 8.46
C LEU A 129 0.68 7.83 8.62
N PRO A 130 0.13 8.95 9.08
CA PRO A 130 -1.30 9.18 9.07
C PRO A 130 -1.82 9.31 7.63
N ASN A 131 -3.14 9.16 7.45
CA ASN A 131 -3.78 9.36 6.16
C ASN A 131 -3.48 10.77 5.61
N LYS A 132 -3.69 11.00 4.32
CA LYS A 132 -3.44 12.28 3.63
C LYS A 132 -3.98 13.50 4.39
N LEU A 133 -5.21 13.43 4.88
CA LEU A 133 -5.81 14.50 5.71
C LEU A 133 -5.06 14.69 7.04
N GLY A 134 -4.61 13.61 7.66
CA GLY A 134 -3.80 13.65 8.88
C GLY A 134 -2.43 14.29 8.66
N MET A 135 -1.77 14.01 7.54
CA MET A 135 -0.50 14.66 7.19
C MET A 135 -0.66 16.16 6.96
N VAL A 136 -1.72 16.58 6.28
CA VAL A 136 -2.06 18.01 6.11
C VAL A 136 -2.34 18.65 7.46
N SER A 137 -3.08 17.99 8.36
CA SER A 137 -3.35 18.48 9.72
C SER A 137 -2.06 18.62 10.54
N MET A 138 -1.13 17.65 10.44
CA MET A 138 0.18 17.74 11.08
C MET A 138 0.99 18.92 10.56
N LEU A 139 1.03 19.13 9.25
CA LEU A 139 1.73 20.27 8.63
C LEU A 139 1.16 21.60 9.15
N LEU A 140 -0.17 21.73 9.16
CA LEU A 140 -0.84 22.94 9.68
C LEU A 140 -0.54 23.15 11.17
N SER A 141 -0.51 22.07 11.96
CA SER A 141 -0.16 22.13 13.39
C SER A 141 1.27 22.63 13.61
N VAL A 142 2.23 22.15 12.81
CA VAL A 142 3.62 22.60 12.88
C VAL A 142 3.76 24.07 12.48
N LEU A 143 3.04 24.51 11.46
CA LEU A 143 3.04 25.93 11.06
C LEU A 143 2.44 26.86 12.12
N GLN A 144 1.45 26.39 12.89
CA GLN A 144 0.82 27.12 13.98
C GLN A 144 1.60 27.03 15.30
N ALA A 145 2.54 26.09 15.44
CA ALA A 145 3.26 25.83 16.69
C ALA A 145 3.96 27.09 17.29
N PRO A 146 4.63 27.96 16.52
CA PRO A 146 5.27 29.16 17.07
C PRO A 146 4.24 30.14 17.70
N ILE A 147 3.11 30.34 17.04
CA ILE A 147 2.04 31.24 17.52
C ILE A 147 1.39 30.67 18.76
N ARG A 148 1.10 29.38 18.76
CA ARG A 148 0.53 28.65 19.92
C ARG A 148 1.48 28.66 21.11
N GLY A 149 2.79 28.44 20.87
CA GLY A 149 3.82 28.50 21.90
C GLY A 149 3.91 29.90 22.56
N LEU A 150 3.83 30.97 21.76
CA LEU A 150 3.78 32.33 22.29
C LEU A 150 2.53 32.57 23.16
N ALA A 151 1.37 32.13 22.70
CA ALA A 151 0.13 32.28 23.45
C ALA A 151 0.16 31.53 24.80
N VAL A 152 0.71 30.30 24.81
CA VAL A 152 0.89 29.52 26.04
C VAL A 152 1.84 30.22 27.00
N ALA A 153 2.97 30.75 26.50
CA ALA A 153 3.92 31.49 27.33
C ALA A 153 3.30 32.76 27.95
N LEU A 154 2.51 33.50 27.17
CA LEU A 154 1.80 34.69 27.68
C LEU A 154 0.76 34.34 28.73
N ASN A 155 -0.01 33.25 28.54
CA ASN A 155 -0.96 32.76 29.54
C ASN A 155 -0.24 32.33 30.84
N ALA A 156 0.87 31.59 30.74
CA ALA A 156 1.64 31.18 31.92
C ALA A 156 2.18 32.36 32.70
N VAL A 157 2.63 33.43 32.05
CA VAL A 157 3.06 34.68 32.72
C VAL A 157 1.88 35.40 33.37
N SER A 158 0.68 35.34 32.77
CA SER A 158 -0.50 35.99 33.34
C SER A 158 -1.05 35.24 34.58
N GLU A 159 -0.91 33.92 34.64
CA GLU A 159 -1.32 33.09 35.77
C GLU A 159 -0.34 33.17 36.97
N GLN A 160 0.90 33.61 36.74
CA GLN A 160 1.91 33.81 37.78
C GLN A 160 1.87 35.20 38.44
N LYS A 161 0.99 36.07 37.98
CA LYS A 161 0.77 37.43 38.47
C LYS A 161 -0.51 37.52 39.30
#